data_efdc088cfef4a069447e909a5c6e2677
#
_entry.id   efdc088cfef4a069447e909a5c6e2677
#
_cell.length_a   1.000
_cell.length_b   1.000
_cell.length_c   1.000
_cell.angle_alpha   90.00
_cell.angle_beta   90.00
_cell.angle_gamma   90.00
#
_symmetry.space_group_name_H-M   'P 1'
#
loop_
_entity.id
_entity.type
_entity.pdbx_description
1 polymer ?
#
loop_
_entity_poly.entity_id
_entity_poly.type
_entity_poly.pdbx_seq_one_letter_code
_entity_poly.pdbx_strand_id
1 'polypeptide(L)'
;MNKRPHIIYILSDEHCGFAMGHAGDANLQTPQMDRLAMEGVSFERAYANCPVCTPSRGTIFSGRHAHAGPVQGFFDVFKASSPSTATLLREAGYHTAYFGKWHCGAIRDQVPPEMRDNPPPNCHWPMRTPEYHRGGFQDWYGFE
;
A
#
# COMPACT_ATOMS: atom_id res chain seq x y z
N MET A 1 29.70 13.85 6.36
CA MET A 1 28.31 13.65 6.77
C MET A 1 27.69 12.62 5.81
N ASN A 2 27.33 11.45 6.29
CA ASN A 2 26.60 10.47 5.46
C ASN A 2 25.22 11.05 5.12
N LYS A 3 25.04 11.52 3.89
CA LYS A 3 23.72 11.98 3.41
C LYS A 3 22.82 10.76 3.32
N ARG A 4 21.72 10.76 4.06
CA ARG A 4 20.69 9.72 3.95
C ARG A 4 20.07 9.80 2.54
N PRO A 5 19.88 8.68 1.83
CA PRO A 5 19.23 8.70 0.52
C PRO A 5 17.76 9.06 0.67
N HIS A 6 17.20 9.70 -0.34
CA HIS A 6 15.74 9.78 -0.48
C HIS A 6 15.20 8.40 -0.86
N ILE A 7 14.06 8.03 -0.28
CA ILE A 7 13.39 6.76 -0.55
C ILE A 7 12.03 7.06 -1.18
N ILE A 8 11.81 6.58 -2.40
CA ILE A 8 10.54 6.66 -3.10
C ILE A 8 10.03 5.25 -3.30
N TYR A 9 8.85 4.96 -2.76
CA TYR A 9 8.16 3.68 -2.94
C TYR A 9 6.94 3.89 -3.81
N ILE A 10 6.90 3.26 -4.98
CA ILE A 10 5.79 3.35 -5.94
C ILE A 10 5.11 1.99 -5.97
N LEU A 11 3.81 1.98 -5.69
CA LEU A 11 2.98 0.78 -5.70
C LEU A 11 1.86 0.94 -6.73
N SER A 12 1.91 0.13 -7.77
CA SER A 12 0.81 -0.02 -8.73
C SER A 12 -0.24 -0.99 -8.17
N ASP A 13 -1.50 -0.58 -8.18
CA ASP A 13 -2.61 -1.42 -7.71
C ASP A 13 -2.99 -2.44 -8.81
N GLU A 14 -3.19 -3.70 -8.42
CA GLU A 14 -3.62 -4.81 -9.32
C GLU A 14 -2.72 -5.02 -10.56
N HIS A 15 -1.49 -4.53 -10.54
CA HIS A 15 -0.57 -4.66 -11.66
C HIS A 15 0.01 -6.08 -11.70
N CYS A 16 -0.28 -6.77 -12.79
CA CYS A 16 0.25 -8.11 -13.01
C CYS A 16 1.76 -8.06 -13.33
N GLY A 17 2.56 -8.91 -12.67
CA GLY A 17 4.02 -8.87 -12.79
C GLY A 17 4.57 -9.10 -14.19
N PHE A 18 3.82 -9.73 -15.09
CA PHE A 18 4.20 -9.91 -16.50
C PHE A 18 3.61 -8.84 -17.43
N ALA A 19 2.77 -7.94 -16.94
CA ALA A 19 2.17 -6.86 -17.73
C ALA A 19 3.12 -5.65 -17.88
N MET A 20 4.33 -5.91 -18.37
CA MET A 20 5.39 -4.92 -18.62
C MET A 20 6.23 -5.37 -19.81
N GLY A 21 6.78 -4.44 -20.58
CA GLY A 21 7.60 -4.74 -21.75
C GLY A 21 8.81 -5.61 -21.41
N HIS A 22 9.59 -5.24 -20.41
CA HIS A 22 10.76 -6.02 -19.97
C HIS A 22 10.41 -7.41 -19.39
N ALA A 23 9.17 -7.61 -18.95
CA ALA A 23 8.69 -8.92 -18.49
C ALA A 23 8.17 -9.81 -19.63
N GLY A 24 8.23 -9.35 -20.88
CA GLY A 24 7.94 -10.12 -22.08
C GLY A 24 6.56 -9.89 -22.69
N ASP A 25 5.77 -8.94 -22.22
CA ASP A 25 4.51 -8.58 -22.88
C ASP A 25 4.75 -7.66 -24.08
N ALA A 26 4.70 -8.24 -25.29
CA ALA A 26 4.93 -7.52 -26.53
C ALA A 26 3.83 -6.51 -26.90
N ASN A 27 2.67 -6.56 -26.25
CA ASN A 27 1.56 -5.64 -26.50
C ASN A 27 1.64 -4.38 -25.66
N LEU A 28 2.46 -4.36 -24.63
CA LEU A 28 2.59 -3.24 -23.70
C LEU A 28 3.87 -2.45 -23.96
N GLN A 29 3.72 -1.15 -23.97
CA GLN A 29 4.83 -0.21 -24.05
C GLN A 29 5.02 0.47 -22.69
N THR A 30 6.00 -0.01 -21.92
CA THR A 30 6.33 0.50 -20.58
C THR A 30 7.77 1.05 -20.50
N PRO A 31 8.15 2.01 -21.38
CA PRO A 31 9.55 2.37 -21.60
C PRO A 31 10.25 2.90 -20.34
N GLN A 32 9.53 3.56 -19.43
CA GLN A 32 10.12 4.06 -18.18
C GLN A 32 10.33 2.95 -17.15
N MET A 33 9.42 1.98 -17.07
CA MET A 33 9.58 0.80 -16.22
C MET A 33 10.68 -0.10 -16.74
N ASP A 34 10.75 -0.28 -18.06
CA ASP A 34 11.78 -1.08 -18.73
C ASP A 34 13.17 -0.46 -18.51
N ARG A 35 13.28 0.88 -18.61
CA ARG A 35 14.51 1.59 -18.29
C ARG A 35 14.91 1.41 -16.83
N LEU A 36 13.96 1.53 -15.90
CA LEU A 36 14.22 1.34 -14.47
C LEU A 36 14.70 -0.08 -14.18
N ALA A 37 14.13 -1.09 -14.85
CA ALA A 37 14.54 -2.49 -14.72
C ALA A 37 15.98 -2.70 -15.25
N MET A 38 16.36 -2.02 -16.34
CA MET A 38 17.72 -2.10 -16.91
C MET A 38 18.76 -1.39 -16.05
N GLU A 39 18.41 -0.24 -15.44
CA GLU A 39 19.31 0.58 -14.62
C GLU A 39 19.40 0.11 -13.17
N GLY A 40 18.45 -0.72 -12.73
CA GLY A 40 18.30 -1.17 -11.35
C GLY A 40 18.35 -2.69 -11.18
N VAL A 41 17.50 -3.20 -10.31
CA VAL A 41 17.33 -4.64 -10.07
C VAL A 41 15.88 -5.02 -10.29
N SER A 42 15.62 -5.97 -11.17
CA SER A 42 14.30 -6.57 -11.40
C SER A 42 14.19 -7.92 -10.68
N PHE A 43 13.15 -8.10 -9.86
CA PHE A 43 12.86 -9.33 -9.17
C PHE A 43 11.78 -10.10 -9.92
N GLU A 44 12.17 -11.06 -10.75
CA GLU A 44 11.26 -11.86 -11.59
C GLU A 44 10.32 -12.78 -10.77
N ARG A 45 10.70 -13.11 -9.55
CA ARG A 45 9.96 -14.04 -8.67
C ARG A 45 9.61 -13.39 -7.34
N ALA A 46 8.91 -12.25 -7.40
CA ALA A 46 8.34 -11.62 -6.23
C ALA A 46 6.88 -12.05 -6.07
N TYR A 47 6.50 -12.48 -4.87
CA TYR A 47 5.17 -13.01 -4.59
C TYR A 47 4.51 -12.25 -3.45
N ALA A 48 3.24 -11.87 -3.64
CA ALA A 48 2.42 -11.38 -2.55
C ALA A 48 2.01 -12.53 -1.64
N ASN A 49 2.27 -12.44 -0.34
CA ASN A 49 1.89 -13.47 0.61
C ASN A 49 0.39 -13.53 0.93
N CYS A 50 -0.36 -12.48 0.57
CA CYS A 50 -1.81 -12.43 0.57
C CYS A 50 -2.26 -11.50 -0.56
N PRO A 51 -2.67 -12.04 -1.75
CA PRO A 51 -2.94 -11.24 -2.94
C PRO A 51 -4.35 -10.63 -2.91
N VAL A 52 -4.69 -9.96 -1.82
CA VAL A 52 -5.91 -9.17 -1.60
C VAL A 52 -5.47 -7.79 -1.12
N CYS A 53 -6.07 -6.73 -1.64
CA CYS A 53 -5.59 -5.35 -1.49
C CYS A 53 -5.33 -4.95 -0.03
N THR A 54 -6.30 -5.05 0.87
CA THR A 54 -6.16 -4.62 2.27
C THR A 54 -5.06 -5.41 3.03
N PRO A 55 -5.07 -6.75 3.11
CA PRO A 55 -4.03 -7.48 3.83
C PRO A 55 -2.65 -7.43 3.14
N SER A 56 -2.60 -7.31 1.81
CA SER A 56 -1.35 -7.09 1.10
C SER A 56 -0.70 -5.76 1.49
N ARG A 57 -1.50 -4.68 1.54
CA ARG A 57 -1.04 -3.36 1.98
C ARG A 57 -0.61 -3.38 3.44
N GLY A 58 -1.37 -4.03 4.31
CA GLY A 58 -1.00 -4.26 5.70
C GLY A 58 0.37 -4.97 5.84
N THR A 59 0.62 -5.96 4.99
CA THR A 59 1.92 -6.66 4.91
C THR A 59 3.05 -5.72 4.47
N ILE A 60 2.84 -4.96 3.40
CA ILE A 60 3.82 -4.02 2.85
C ILE A 60 4.21 -2.98 3.90
N PHE A 61 3.23 -2.39 4.59
CA PHE A 61 3.50 -1.32 5.56
C PHE A 61 4.02 -1.81 6.90
N SER A 62 3.67 -3.03 7.32
CA SER A 62 4.11 -3.59 8.61
C SER A 62 5.36 -4.47 8.51
N GLY A 63 5.71 -4.95 7.33
CA GLY A 63 6.76 -5.95 7.13
C GLY A 63 6.39 -7.34 7.72
N ARG A 64 5.11 -7.59 8.01
CA ARG A 64 4.65 -8.85 8.60
C ARG A 64 3.68 -9.57 7.67
N HIS A 65 3.74 -10.89 7.66
CA HIS A 65 2.73 -11.68 6.96
C HIS A 65 1.32 -11.36 7.46
N ALA A 66 0.32 -11.37 6.58
CA ALA A 66 -1.05 -11.00 6.91
C ALA A 66 -1.59 -11.71 8.16
N HIS A 67 -1.40 -13.04 8.27
CA HIS A 67 -1.87 -13.83 9.41
C HIS A 67 -1.22 -13.47 10.76
N ALA A 68 -0.08 -12.80 10.75
CA ALA A 68 0.67 -12.37 11.94
C ALA A 68 0.81 -10.83 12.03
N GLY A 69 0.23 -10.13 11.08
CA GLY A 69 0.28 -8.67 10.95
C GLY A 69 -0.91 -7.95 11.55
N PRO A 70 -0.92 -6.62 11.48
CA PRO A 70 -2.01 -5.80 11.99
C PRO A 70 -3.27 -5.87 11.12
N VAL A 71 -3.16 -6.30 9.86
CA VAL A 71 -4.24 -6.36 8.88
C VAL A 71 -4.27 -7.76 8.29
N GLN A 72 -5.26 -8.56 8.68
CA GLN A 72 -5.38 -9.97 8.30
C GLN A 72 -6.44 -10.19 7.22
N GLY A 73 -7.49 -9.37 7.23
CA GLY A 73 -8.65 -9.46 6.35
C GLY A 73 -8.98 -8.16 5.64
N PHE A 74 -9.96 -8.24 4.74
CA PHE A 74 -10.35 -7.13 3.87
C PHE A 74 -10.92 -5.92 4.63
N PHE A 75 -11.55 -6.15 5.78
CA PHE A 75 -12.19 -5.10 6.60
C PHE A 75 -11.36 -4.72 7.82
N ASP A 76 -10.14 -5.20 7.91
CA ASP A 76 -9.25 -4.84 9.02
C ASP A 76 -8.64 -3.45 8.80
N VAL A 77 -8.28 -2.83 9.91
CA VAL A 77 -7.65 -1.51 9.91
C VAL A 77 -6.21 -1.59 10.43
N PHE A 78 -5.35 -0.75 9.92
CA PHE A 78 -4.00 -0.61 10.43
C PHE A 78 -4.04 0.08 11.80
N LYS A 79 -3.77 -0.67 12.86
CA LYS A 79 -3.88 -0.18 14.24
C LYS A 79 -2.81 0.87 14.54
N ALA A 80 -3.18 1.90 15.28
CA ALA A 80 -2.29 2.99 15.69
C ALA A 80 -1.04 2.49 16.45
N SER A 81 -1.18 1.42 17.22
CA SER A 81 -0.08 0.81 17.98
C SER A 81 0.84 -0.09 17.16
N SER A 82 0.51 -0.33 15.89
CA SER A 82 1.31 -1.23 15.05
C SER A 82 2.51 -0.49 14.47
N PRO A 83 3.73 -0.99 14.65
CA PRO A 83 4.88 -0.47 13.94
C PRO A 83 4.68 -0.52 12.43
N SER A 84 5.12 0.51 11.74
CA SER A 84 5.06 0.60 10.29
C SER A 84 6.39 1.04 9.70
N THR A 85 6.54 0.85 8.40
CA THR A 85 7.69 1.41 7.66
C THR A 85 7.83 2.91 7.89
N ALA A 86 6.71 3.65 7.96
CA ALA A 86 6.76 5.10 8.20
C ALA A 86 7.23 5.44 9.61
N THR A 87 6.77 4.72 10.65
CA THR A 87 7.22 4.96 12.03
C THR A 87 8.72 4.69 12.18
N LEU A 88 9.21 3.58 11.62
CA LEU A 88 10.63 3.24 11.66
C LEU A 88 11.50 4.24 10.91
N LEU A 89 11.05 4.71 9.74
CA LEU A 89 11.77 5.73 8.98
C LEU A 89 11.79 7.07 9.73
N ARG A 90 10.70 7.45 10.40
CA ARG A 90 10.68 8.64 11.26
C ARG A 90 11.66 8.55 12.42
N GLU A 91 11.71 7.42 13.10
CA GLU A 91 12.71 7.16 14.17
C GLU A 91 14.13 7.26 13.63
N ALA A 92 14.36 6.85 12.38
CA ALA A 92 15.62 7.05 11.68
C ALA A 92 15.83 8.50 11.19
N GLY A 93 14.90 9.43 11.45
CA GLY A 93 14.99 10.85 11.14
C GLY A 93 14.63 11.21 9.70
N TYR A 94 13.84 10.39 9.02
CA TYR A 94 13.20 10.76 7.75
C TYR A 94 11.91 11.53 7.98
N HIS A 95 11.59 12.41 7.05
CA HIS A 95 10.24 12.93 6.89
C HIS A 95 9.47 11.98 5.96
N THR A 96 8.24 11.60 6.34
CA THR A 96 7.47 10.59 5.64
C THR A 96 6.18 11.15 5.07
N ALA A 97 5.90 10.88 3.80
CA ALA A 97 4.69 11.30 3.11
C ALA A 97 4.00 10.11 2.44
N TYR A 98 2.68 10.14 2.38
CA TYR A 98 1.85 9.14 1.71
C TYR A 98 0.90 9.78 0.71
N PHE A 99 0.81 9.18 -0.48
CA PHE A 99 -0.07 9.60 -1.56
C PHE A 99 -0.79 8.41 -2.17
N GLY A 100 -2.09 8.50 -2.35
CA GLY A 100 -2.88 7.51 -3.07
C GLY A 100 -3.67 6.55 -2.19
N LYS A 101 -4.02 5.38 -2.75
CA LYS A 101 -4.86 4.37 -2.11
C LYS A 101 -4.20 3.78 -0.87
N TRP A 102 -4.85 3.94 0.28
CA TRP A 102 -4.43 3.36 1.56
C TRP A 102 -5.06 2.00 1.82
N HIS A 103 -6.37 1.96 1.81
CA HIS A 103 -7.19 0.74 1.97
C HIS A 103 -6.88 -0.09 3.24
N CYS A 104 -6.40 0.56 4.28
CA CYS A 104 -6.13 -0.04 5.58
C CYS A 104 -6.66 0.81 6.74
N GLY A 105 -7.55 1.75 6.48
CA GLY A 105 -8.11 2.68 7.47
C GLY A 105 -9.64 2.70 7.49
N ALA A 106 -10.30 1.95 6.62
CA ALA A 106 -11.74 1.85 6.56
C ALA A 106 -12.27 1.16 7.83
N ILE A 107 -12.96 1.93 8.67
CA ILE A 107 -13.63 1.38 9.85
C ILE A 107 -15.00 0.91 9.41
N ARG A 108 -15.24 -0.41 9.47
CA ARG A 108 -16.53 -1.03 9.13
C ARG A 108 -17.72 -0.34 9.82
N ASP A 109 -17.50 0.19 11.03
CA ASP A 109 -18.52 0.87 11.83
C ASP A 109 -18.89 2.28 11.30
N GLN A 110 -18.05 2.87 10.43
CA GLN A 110 -18.38 4.12 9.74
C GLN A 110 -19.28 3.91 8.52
N VAL A 111 -19.44 2.66 8.09
CA VAL A 111 -20.34 2.29 6.99
C VAL A 111 -21.73 2.02 7.58
N PRO A 112 -22.80 2.69 7.12
CA PRO A 112 -24.15 2.40 7.56
C PRO A 112 -24.49 0.91 7.41
N PRO A 113 -25.17 0.29 8.38
CA PRO A 113 -25.46 -1.15 8.36
C PRO A 113 -26.09 -1.64 7.07
N GLU A 114 -27.04 -0.88 6.51
CA GLU A 114 -27.73 -1.18 5.26
C GLU A 114 -26.81 -1.22 4.03
N MET A 115 -25.66 -0.59 4.12
CA MET A 115 -24.69 -0.51 3.05
C MET A 115 -23.51 -1.47 3.22
N ARG A 116 -23.34 -2.06 4.42
CA ARG A 116 -22.26 -3.04 4.68
C ARG A 116 -22.46 -4.35 3.94
N ASP A 117 -23.72 -4.78 3.85
CA ASP A 117 -24.07 -6.07 3.28
C ASP A 117 -24.55 -5.97 1.82
N ASN A 118 -24.88 -4.77 1.37
CA ASN A 118 -25.37 -4.52 -0.01
C ASN A 118 -24.96 -3.12 -0.51
N PRO A 119 -23.68 -2.89 -0.78
CA PRO A 119 -23.22 -1.59 -1.24
C PRO A 119 -23.83 -1.25 -2.61
N PRO A 120 -24.27 0.00 -2.84
CA PRO A 120 -24.74 0.42 -4.16
C PRO A 120 -23.65 0.21 -5.22
N PRO A 121 -23.99 -0.19 -6.45
CA PRO A 121 -23.04 -0.28 -7.53
C PRO A 121 -22.33 1.09 -7.71
N ASN A 122 -21.02 1.07 -7.84
CA ASN A 122 -20.15 2.27 -7.93
C ASN A 122 -20.08 3.12 -6.65
N CYS A 123 -20.33 2.55 -5.48
CA CYS A 123 -20.17 3.25 -4.22
C CYS A 123 -18.67 3.46 -3.92
N HIS A 124 -18.19 4.65 -4.24
CA HIS A 124 -16.87 5.12 -3.77
C HIS A 124 -17.09 5.82 -2.42
N TRP A 125 -16.73 5.14 -1.36
CA TRP A 125 -16.82 5.69 -0.02
C TRP A 125 -15.74 6.76 0.17
N PRO A 126 -16.08 8.03 0.35
CA PRO A 126 -15.12 9.03 0.77
C PRO A 126 -14.87 8.89 2.27
N MET A 127 -14.37 7.73 2.70
CA MET A 127 -14.01 7.55 4.09
C MET A 127 -12.69 8.24 4.35
N ARG A 128 -12.71 9.20 5.26
CA ARG A 128 -11.47 9.81 5.74
C ARG A 128 -10.80 8.83 6.68
N THR A 129 -9.61 8.40 6.32
CA THR A 129 -8.76 7.64 7.23
C THR A 129 -8.43 8.50 8.45
N PRO A 130 -8.86 8.11 9.66
CA PRO A 130 -8.47 8.81 10.88
C PRO A 130 -6.95 8.86 11.03
N GLU A 131 -6.43 9.91 11.62
CA GLU A 131 -4.99 10.13 11.75
C GLU A 131 -4.26 8.95 12.40
N TYR A 132 -4.86 8.37 13.44
CA TYR A 132 -4.32 7.22 14.16
C TYR A 132 -4.32 5.90 13.35
N HIS A 133 -4.94 5.86 12.17
CA HIS A 133 -4.92 4.72 11.24
C HIS A 133 -4.08 4.97 9.99
N ARG A 134 -3.34 6.08 9.92
CA ARG A 134 -2.49 6.44 8.77
C ARG A 134 -1.08 5.82 8.81
N GLY A 135 -0.88 4.80 9.62
CA GLY A 135 0.41 4.11 9.72
C GLY A 135 1.59 4.99 10.15
N GLY A 136 1.33 6.18 10.72
CA GLY A 136 2.37 7.09 11.22
C GLY A 136 3.02 8.00 10.17
N PHE A 137 2.48 8.08 8.95
CA PHE A 137 2.93 9.06 7.96
C PHE A 137 2.63 10.50 8.43
N GLN A 138 3.57 11.41 8.18
CA GLN A 138 3.48 12.82 8.60
C GLN A 138 2.65 13.64 7.61
N ASP A 139 2.95 13.55 6.32
CA ASP A 139 2.13 14.14 5.28
C ASP A 139 1.19 13.09 4.71
N TRP A 140 -0.08 13.45 4.59
CA TRP A 140 -1.12 12.50 4.22
C TRP A 140 -2.04 13.01 3.11
N TYR A 141 -1.99 12.33 1.99
CA TYR A 141 -2.86 12.54 0.82
C TYR A 141 -3.45 11.19 0.36
N GLY A 142 -3.84 10.35 1.34
CA GLY A 142 -4.36 9.02 1.12
C GLY A 142 -5.89 8.99 1.08
N PHE A 143 -6.41 7.91 0.46
CA PHE A 143 -7.84 7.56 0.40
C PHE A 143 -8.03 6.05 0.58
N GLU A 144 -9.25 5.63 0.90
CA GLU A 144 -9.64 4.23 1.07
C GLU A 144 -10.02 3.55 -0.26
#